data_b1e5e89eb50dd2f2a3e9802935a7ebc2
#
_entry.id   b1e5e89eb50dd2f2a3e9802935a7ebc2
#
_cell.length_a   1.000
_cell.length_b   1.000
_cell.length_c   1.000
_cell.angle_alpha   90.00
_cell.angle_beta   90.00
_cell.angle_gamma   90.00
#
_symmetry.space_group_name_H-M   'P 1'
#
loop_
_entity.id
_entity.type
_entity.pdbx_description
1 polymer ?
#
loop_
_entity_poly.entity_id
_entity_poly.type
_entity_poly.pdbx_seq_one_letter_code
_entity_poly.pdbx_strand_id
1 'polypeptide(L)'
;VDVTGLAVALAEQIEGVDKDLVIAGALLHDIGKIREISAEIGFPYTGEGRLLGHITMSCMMVQEAAAKLRLPSSRLEQLQHILLSHHGDNEKGSPVACSTREAFVVHYADEINAVMNQFDVHDGKSAWEYNRMLGRNILVDKL
;
A
#
# COMPACT_ATOMS: atom_id res chain seq x y z
N VAL A 1 9.08 9.15 1.42
CA VAL A 1 9.27 8.05 2.40
C VAL A 1 9.11 6.73 1.65
N ASP A 2 9.89 5.71 2.00
CA ASP A 2 9.79 4.37 1.43
C ASP A 2 8.90 3.49 2.33
N VAL A 3 7.79 3.01 1.77
CA VAL A 3 6.83 2.14 2.49
C VAL A 3 7.53 0.90 3.05
N THR A 4 8.40 0.27 2.26
CA THR A 4 9.10 -0.96 2.70
C THR A 4 10.05 -0.68 3.86
N GLY A 5 10.84 0.39 3.77
CA GLY A 5 11.75 0.79 4.85
C GLY A 5 10.98 1.10 6.14
N LEU A 6 9.85 1.79 6.03
CA LEU A 6 9.01 2.10 7.18
C LEU A 6 8.35 0.85 7.76
N ALA A 7 7.85 -0.06 6.92
CA ALA A 7 7.26 -1.33 7.36
C ALA A 7 8.28 -2.20 8.10
N VAL A 8 9.53 -2.27 7.62
CA VAL A 8 10.62 -2.98 8.30
C VAL A 8 10.91 -2.36 9.67
N ALA A 9 11.03 -1.04 9.73
CA ALA A 9 11.29 -0.34 10.99
C ALA A 9 10.17 -0.57 12.04
N LEU A 10 8.91 -0.59 11.61
CA LEU A 10 7.79 -0.93 12.47
C LEU A 10 7.84 -2.39 12.93
N ALA A 11 8.12 -3.34 12.01
CA ALA A 11 8.20 -4.76 12.31
C ALA A 11 9.35 -5.10 13.28
N GLU A 12 10.41 -4.30 13.33
CA GLU A 12 11.49 -4.47 14.29
C GLU A 12 11.08 -4.18 15.74
N GLN A 13 10.07 -3.35 15.94
CA GLN A 13 9.58 -2.93 17.25
C GLN A 13 8.43 -3.80 17.77
N ILE A 14 7.90 -4.72 16.96
CA ILE A 14 6.72 -5.52 17.30
C ILE A 14 7.09 -7.00 17.39
N GLU A 15 6.95 -7.58 18.59
CA GLU A 15 7.18 -9.01 18.79
C GLU A 15 6.16 -9.89 18.05
N GLY A 16 6.64 -11.02 17.51
CA GLY A 16 5.80 -12.03 16.87
C GLY A 16 5.31 -11.66 15.48
N VAL A 17 5.92 -10.67 14.85
CA VAL A 17 5.73 -10.31 13.44
C VAL A 17 6.70 -11.10 12.55
N ASP A 18 6.19 -11.68 11.48
CA ASP A 18 7.01 -12.29 10.43
C ASP A 18 7.57 -11.19 9.50
N LYS A 19 8.83 -10.83 9.71
CA LYS A 19 9.49 -9.75 8.96
C LYS A 19 9.59 -10.03 7.47
N ASP A 20 9.83 -11.27 7.08
CA ASP A 20 9.94 -11.65 5.66
C ASP A 20 8.58 -11.46 4.96
N LEU A 21 7.50 -11.77 5.65
CA LEU A 21 6.15 -11.58 5.14
C LEU A 21 5.79 -10.08 5.05
N VAL A 22 6.21 -9.26 6.01
CA VAL A 22 6.05 -7.80 5.97
C VAL A 22 6.81 -7.22 4.78
N ILE A 23 8.07 -7.62 4.57
CA ILE A 23 8.89 -7.16 3.45
C ILE A 23 8.21 -7.53 2.12
N ALA A 24 7.80 -8.79 1.96
CA ALA A 24 7.12 -9.24 0.75
C ALA A 24 5.80 -8.50 0.52
N GLY A 25 5.00 -8.32 1.58
CA GLY A 25 3.75 -7.57 1.53
C GLY A 25 3.97 -6.11 1.13
N ALA A 26 4.91 -5.42 1.77
CA ALA A 26 5.22 -4.02 1.49
C ALA A 26 5.77 -3.80 0.07
N LEU A 27 6.58 -4.74 -0.47
CA LEU A 27 7.08 -4.66 -1.83
C LEU A 27 5.99 -4.91 -2.89
N LEU A 28 5.01 -5.75 -2.56
CA LEU A 28 4.05 -6.27 -3.55
C LEU A 28 2.63 -5.70 -3.40
N HIS A 29 2.34 -4.90 -2.35
CA HIS A 29 0.97 -4.42 -2.09
C HIS A 29 0.35 -3.73 -3.31
N ASP A 30 1.13 -2.98 -4.02
CA ASP A 30 0.72 -2.15 -5.16
C ASP A 30 1.21 -2.68 -6.52
N ILE A 31 1.76 -3.90 -6.61
CA ILE A 31 2.33 -4.43 -7.87
C ILE A 31 1.31 -4.46 -9.01
N GLY A 32 0.03 -4.58 -8.71
CA GLY A 32 -1.07 -4.55 -9.68
C GLY A 32 -1.19 -3.23 -10.44
N LYS A 33 -0.67 -2.12 -9.90
CA LYS A 33 -0.69 -0.81 -10.56
C LYS A 33 0.05 -0.80 -11.90
N ILE A 34 1.03 -1.70 -12.10
CA ILE A 34 1.72 -1.83 -13.40
C ILE A 34 0.81 -2.36 -14.52
N ARG A 35 -0.33 -2.98 -14.20
CA ARG A 35 -1.36 -3.40 -15.16
C ARG A 35 -2.60 -2.51 -15.10
N GLU A 36 -2.87 -1.90 -13.94
CA GLU A 36 -4.01 -1.00 -13.74
C GLU A 36 -3.85 0.29 -14.55
N ILE A 37 -2.63 0.81 -14.63
CA ILE A 37 -2.32 2.11 -15.22
C ILE A 37 -1.42 1.90 -16.46
N SER A 38 -1.80 2.54 -17.59
CA SER A 38 -0.97 2.55 -18.79
C SER A 38 0.22 3.48 -18.62
N ALA A 39 1.36 3.13 -19.24
CA ALA A 39 2.54 4.00 -19.31
C ALA A 39 2.42 5.14 -20.36
N GLU A 40 1.26 5.33 -20.96
CA GLU A 40 0.99 6.43 -21.89
C GLU A 40 0.97 7.80 -21.17
N ILE A 41 1.10 8.88 -21.96
CA ILE A 41 1.04 10.23 -21.42
C ILE A 41 -0.30 10.45 -20.69
N GLY A 42 -0.22 10.88 -19.42
CA GLY A 42 -1.38 11.09 -18.57
C GLY A 42 -1.75 9.86 -17.72
N PHE A 43 -1.02 8.76 -17.86
CA PHE A 43 -1.20 7.53 -17.07
C PHE A 43 -2.66 7.06 -16.95
N PRO A 44 -3.37 6.88 -18.10
CA PRO A 44 -4.77 6.50 -18.07
C PRO A 44 -4.94 5.08 -17.51
N TYR A 45 -6.07 4.83 -16.87
CA TYR A 45 -6.47 3.49 -16.47
C TYR A 45 -6.67 2.59 -17.68
N THR A 46 -6.14 1.37 -17.61
CA THR A 46 -6.43 0.32 -18.59
C THR A 46 -7.89 -0.15 -18.45
N GLY A 47 -8.42 -0.84 -19.47
CA GLY A 47 -9.74 -1.46 -19.40
C GLY A 47 -9.83 -2.49 -18.26
N GLU A 48 -8.79 -3.32 -18.13
CA GLU A 48 -8.67 -4.32 -17.06
C GLU A 48 -8.57 -3.63 -15.67
N GLY A 49 -7.77 -2.56 -15.58
CA GLY A 49 -7.61 -1.78 -14.36
C GLY A 49 -8.92 -1.19 -13.86
N ARG A 50 -9.78 -0.68 -14.76
CA ARG A 50 -11.11 -0.16 -14.39
C ARG A 50 -12.07 -1.22 -13.89
N LEU A 51 -11.94 -2.46 -14.37
CA LEU A 51 -12.85 -3.56 -14.02
C LEU A 51 -12.40 -4.31 -12.77
N LEU A 52 -11.09 -4.51 -12.56
CA LEU A 52 -10.57 -5.36 -11.51
C LEU A 52 -9.90 -4.59 -10.37
N GLY A 53 -9.28 -3.45 -10.65
CA GLY A 53 -8.49 -2.68 -9.70
C GLY A 53 -7.17 -3.36 -9.31
N HIS A 54 -6.17 -2.55 -8.88
CA HIS A 54 -4.81 -3.02 -8.59
C HIS A 54 -4.75 -4.07 -7.47
N ILE A 55 -5.61 -4.00 -6.46
CA ILE A 55 -5.61 -4.95 -5.33
C ILE A 55 -5.84 -6.38 -5.85
N THR A 56 -6.90 -6.56 -6.64
CA THR A 56 -7.23 -7.86 -7.24
C THR A 56 -6.12 -8.32 -8.18
N MET A 57 -5.61 -7.42 -9.02
CA MET A 57 -4.53 -7.70 -9.94
C MET A 57 -3.23 -8.09 -9.21
N SER A 58 -2.89 -7.42 -8.09
CA SER A 58 -1.76 -7.80 -7.23
C SER A 58 -1.90 -9.24 -6.75
N CYS A 59 -3.07 -9.61 -6.24
CA CYS A 59 -3.33 -11.00 -5.79
C CYS A 59 -3.19 -12.02 -6.93
N MET A 60 -3.70 -11.72 -8.12
CA MET A 60 -3.58 -12.60 -9.28
C MET A 60 -2.11 -12.80 -9.69
N MET A 61 -1.34 -11.71 -9.76
CA MET A 61 0.08 -11.75 -10.12
C MET A 61 0.90 -12.56 -9.10
N VAL A 62 0.62 -12.35 -7.80
CA VAL A 62 1.29 -13.08 -6.71
C VAL A 62 0.89 -14.55 -6.74
N GLN A 63 -0.37 -14.90 -7.01
CA GLN A 63 -0.84 -16.27 -7.17
C GLN A 63 -0.09 -16.99 -8.30
N GLU A 64 0.07 -16.35 -9.44
CA GLU A 64 0.80 -16.91 -10.60
C GLU A 64 2.29 -17.14 -10.26
N ALA A 65 2.92 -16.18 -9.58
CA ALA A 65 4.32 -16.30 -9.17
C ALA A 65 4.52 -17.39 -8.11
N ALA A 66 3.64 -17.46 -7.11
CA ALA A 66 3.67 -18.45 -6.05
C ALA A 66 3.57 -19.90 -6.59
N ALA A 67 2.73 -20.13 -7.58
CA ALA A 67 2.60 -21.43 -8.23
C ALA A 67 3.93 -21.86 -8.90
N LYS A 68 4.63 -20.95 -9.60
CA LYS A 68 5.94 -21.21 -10.21
C LYS A 68 7.03 -21.48 -9.18
N LEU A 69 6.99 -20.75 -8.06
CA LEU A 69 7.96 -20.87 -6.95
C LEU A 69 7.63 -22.01 -5.98
N ARG A 70 6.49 -22.68 -6.14
CA ARG A 70 5.98 -23.69 -5.21
C ARG A 70 5.88 -23.18 -3.76
N LEU A 71 5.42 -21.93 -3.60
CA LEU A 71 5.23 -21.33 -2.29
C LEU A 71 4.16 -22.15 -1.52
N PRO A 72 4.36 -22.47 -0.23
CA PRO A 72 3.35 -23.13 0.58
C PRO A 72 2.04 -22.33 0.62
N SER A 73 0.88 -23.01 0.55
CA SER A 73 -0.44 -22.35 0.50
C SER A 73 -0.68 -21.42 1.68
N SER A 74 -0.26 -21.82 2.89
CA SER A 74 -0.40 -20.96 4.08
C SER A 74 0.38 -19.65 4.00
N ARG A 75 1.55 -19.67 3.37
CA ARG A 75 2.34 -18.46 3.13
C ARG A 75 1.70 -17.57 2.07
N LEU A 76 1.18 -18.18 1.01
CA LEU A 76 0.48 -17.45 -0.03
C LEU A 76 -0.78 -16.78 0.52
N GLU A 77 -1.59 -17.50 1.31
CA GLU A 77 -2.81 -16.95 1.95
C GLU A 77 -2.49 -15.74 2.83
N GLN A 78 -1.44 -15.82 3.65
CA GLN A 78 -1.01 -14.70 4.48
C GLN A 78 -0.55 -13.49 3.66
N LEU A 79 0.23 -13.72 2.60
CA LEU A 79 0.66 -12.65 1.70
C LEU A 79 -0.52 -12.03 0.97
N GLN A 80 -1.43 -12.84 0.43
CA GLN A 80 -2.64 -12.34 -0.21
C GLN A 80 -3.53 -11.56 0.76
N HIS A 81 -3.61 -11.98 2.04
CA HIS A 81 -4.34 -11.22 3.04
C HIS A 81 -3.76 -9.79 3.21
N ILE A 82 -2.43 -9.65 3.25
CA ILE A 82 -1.79 -8.32 3.28
C ILE A 82 -2.22 -7.50 2.06
N LEU A 83 -2.12 -8.08 0.85
CA LEU A 83 -2.48 -7.38 -0.40
C LEU A 83 -3.95 -6.96 -0.42
N LEU A 84 -4.86 -7.82 0.05
CA LEU A 84 -6.31 -7.57 0.07
C LEU A 84 -6.73 -6.55 1.13
N SER A 85 -5.93 -6.33 2.17
CA SER A 85 -6.30 -5.50 3.32
C SER A 85 -5.43 -4.25 3.49
N HIS A 86 -4.46 -3.99 2.60
CA HIS A 86 -3.48 -2.92 2.84
C HIS A 86 -4.09 -1.51 2.93
N HIS A 87 -5.26 -1.23 2.37
CA HIS A 87 -5.97 0.02 2.62
C HIS A 87 -6.66 0.08 4.00
N GLY A 88 -6.67 -1.02 4.78
CA GLY A 88 -7.15 -1.09 6.16
C GLY A 88 -8.51 -1.73 6.31
N ASP A 89 -9.55 -1.14 5.72
CA ASP A 89 -10.93 -1.62 5.79
C ASP A 89 -11.71 -1.42 4.48
N ASN A 90 -12.94 -1.91 4.47
CA ASN A 90 -13.81 -1.84 3.29
C ASN A 90 -14.20 -0.39 2.91
N GLU A 91 -14.30 0.52 3.87
CA GLU A 91 -14.65 1.92 3.60
C GLU A 91 -13.52 2.63 2.84
N LYS A 92 -12.29 2.19 3.05
CA LYS A 92 -11.10 2.67 2.34
C LYS A 92 -10.81 1.89 1.03
N GLY A 93 -11.63 0.91 0.68
CA GLY A 93 -11.55 0.15 -0.58
C GLY A 93 -10.83 -1.19 -0.48
N SER A 94 -10.44 -1.66 0.72
CA SER A 94 -9.95 -3.02 0.90
C SER A 94 -11.08 -4.04 0.77
N PRO A 95 -10.90 -5.13 0.01
CA PRO A 95 -11.87 -6.24 -0.02
C PRO A 95 -12.13 -6.90 1.33
N VAL A 96 -11.12 -6.90 2.21
CA VAL A 96 -11.19 -7.40 3.58
C VAL A 96 -10.45 -6.46 4.52
N ALA A 97 -10.82 -6.44 5.80
CA ALA A 97 -10.11 -5.68 6.82
C ALA A 97 -8.83 -6.39 7.29
N CYS A 98 -7.85 -5.63 7.78
CA CYS A 98 -6.64 -6.20 8.36
C CYS A 98 -6.96 -7.12 9.53
N SER A 99 -6.38 -8.34 9.53
CA SER A 99 -6.61 -9.36 10.57
C SER A 99 -5.32 -10.02 11.07
N THR A 100 -4.15 -9.65 10.53
CA THR A 100 -2.84 -10.13 10.99
C THR A 100 -1.93 -8.97 11.36
N ARG A 101 -0.92 -9.23 12.21
CA ARG A 101 0.07 -8.22 12.60
C ARG A 101 0.78 -7.64 11.39
N GLU A 102 1.16 -8.49 10.45
CA GLU A 102 1.86 -8.13 9.22
C GLU A 102 1.01 -7.23 8.33
N ALA A 103 -0.30 -7.53 8.21
CA ALA A 103 -1.23 -6.71 7.45
C ALA A 103 -1.39 -5.32 8.07
N PHE A 104 -1.52 -5.22 9.39
CA PHE A 104 -1.55 -3.94 10.09
C PHE A 104 -0.25 -3.15 9.92
N VAL A 105 0.91 -3.80 10.00
CA VAL A 105 2.21 -3.14 9.80
C VAL A 105 2.31 -2.55 8.41
N VAL A 106 1.96 -3.31 7.37
CA VAL A 106 2.01 -2.82 5.98
C VAL A 106 0.99 -1.70 5.75
N HIS A 107 -0.25 -1.87 6.24
CA HIS A 107 -1.29 -0.86 6.15
C HIS A 107 -0.85 0.49 6.75
N TYR A 108 -0.35 0.49 7.99
CA TYR A 108 0.06 1.73 8.63
C TYR A 108 1.32 2.34 8.02
N ALA A 109 2.24 1.52 7.51
CA ALA A 109 3.40 2.01 6.77
C ALA A 109 2.97 2.75 5.49
N ASP A 110 2.02 2.20 4.73
CA ASP A 110 1.49 2.82 3.53
C ASP A 110 0.68 4.08 3.87
N GLU A 111 -0.19 4.05 4.88
CA GLU A 111 -0.96 5.20 5.31
C GLU A 111 -0.08 6.35 5.80
N ILE A 112 0.97 6.08 6.59
CA ILE A 112 1.96 7.10 6.99
C ILE A 112 2.64 7.69 5.77
N ASN A 113 3.08 6.85 4.81
CA ASN A 113 3.70 7.32 3.58
C ASN A 113 2.75 8.23 2.79
N ALA A 114 1.49 7.82 2.61
CA ALA A 114 0.48 8.60 1.91
C ALA A 114 0.23 9.97 2.58
N VAL A 115 0.15 9.99 3.92
CA VAL A 115 -0.01 11.22 4.71
C VAL A 115 1.22 12.11 4.60
N MET A 116 2.44 11.55 4.74
CA MET A 116 3.68 12.34 4.66
C MET A 116 3.88 12.96 3.29
N ASN A 117 3.53 12.28 2.22
CA ASN A 117 3.61 12.83 0.86
C ASN A 117 2.69 14.06 0.65
N GLN A 118 1.65 14.26 1.51
CA GLN A 118 0.83 15.47 1.43
C GLN A 118 1.59 16.73 1.84
N PHE A 119 2.63 16.60 2.64
CA PHE A 119 3.48 17.71 3.08
C PHE A 119 4.52 18.11 2.03
N ASP A 120 4.81 17.22 1.07
CA ASP A 120 5.78 17.47 -0.01
C ASP A 120 5.14 18.20 -1.22
N VAL A 121 3.80 18.23 -1.29
CA VAL A 121 3.05 18.83 -2.40
C VAL A 121 2.46 20.16 -1.95
N HIS A 122 3.22 21.24 -2.08
CA HIS A 122 2.79 22.60 -1.73
C HIS A 122 3.25 23.63 -2.77
N ASP A 123 2.57 24.78 -2.84
CA ASP A 123 2.86 25.83 -3.82
C ASP A 123 3.87 26.90 -3.31
N GLY A 124 4.31 26.77 -2.07
CA GLY A 124 5.29 27.65 -1.44
C GLY A 124 4.82 29.07 -1.13
N LYS A 125 3.52 29.35 -1.26
CA LYS A 125 2.97 30.72 -1.03
C LYS A 125 2.60 30.98 0.42
N SER A 126 2.33 29.95 1.19
CA SER A 126 1.93 30.04 2.60
C SER A 126 2.51 28.90 3.38
N ALA A 127 2.90 29.15 4.63
CA ALA A 127 3.32 28.08 5.55
C ALA A 127 2.16 27.13 5.91
N TRP A 128 0.91 27.62 5.84
CA TRP A 128 -0.31 26.82 6.09
C TRP A 128 -1.10 26.66 4.80
N GLU A 129 -1.41 25.42 4.44
CA GLU A 129 -2.23 25.08 3.28
C GLU A 129 -3.37 24.12 3.64
N TYR A 130 -4.54 24.31 3.00
CA TYR A 130 -5.65 23.37 3.17
C TYR A 130 -5.42 22.12 2.32
N ASN A 131 -5.22 20.98 2.99
CA ASN A 131 -5.09 19.70 2.33
C ASN A 131 -6.46 19.01 2.22
N ARG A 132 -6.89 18.73 0.98
CA ARG A 132 -8.20 18.12 0.72
C ARG A 132 -8.28 16.66 1.17
N MET A 133 -7.19 15.89 1.03
CA MET A 133 -7.14 14.49 1.45
C MET A 133 -7.28 14.37 2.96
N LEU A 134 -6.60 15.25 3.72
CA LEU A 134 -6.64 15.25 5.18
C LEU A 134 -7.82 16.05 5.75
N GLY A 135 -8.54 16.81 4.93
CA GLY A 135 -9.71 17.61 5.32
C GLY A 135 -9.40 18.73 6.31
N ARG A 136 -8.14 19.23 6.34
CA ARG A 136 -7.66 20.23 7.31
C ARG A 136 -6.52 21.08 6.77
N ASN A 137 -6.27 22.20 7.47
CA ASN A 137 -5.04 22.95 7.22
C ASN A 137 -3.84 22.19 7.81
N ILE A 138 -2.75 22.11 7.06
CA ILE A 138 -1.48 21.53 7.45
C ILE A 138 -0.38 22.59 7.36
N LEU A 139 0.62 22.48 8.21
CA LEU A 139 1.81 23.32 8.18
C LEU A 139 2.83 22.65 7.25
N VAL A 140 3.01 23.20 6.05
CA VAL A 140 3.88 22.65 4.99
C VAL A 140 5.28 23.25 4.97
N ASP A 141 5.48 24.40 5.64
CA ASP A 141 6.78 25.05 5.75
C ASP A 141 7.01 25.54 7.19
N LYS A 142 8.24 25.91 7.52
CA LYS A 142 8.57 26.45 8.85
C LYS A 142 7.89 27.82 9.04
N LEU A 143 7.35 28.05 10.23
CA LEU A 143 6.87 29.36 10.65
C LEU A 143 8.00 30.36 10.82
#